data_2ae775f6f683e9799ce1825e5b4e17d5
#
_entry.id   2ae775f6f683e9799ce1825e5b4e17d5
#
_cell.length_a   1.000
_cell.length_b   1.000
_cell.length_c   1.000
_cell.angle_alpha   90.00
_cell.angle_beta   90.00
_cell.angle_gamma   90.00
#
_symmetry.space_group_name_H-M   'P 1'
#
loop_
_entity.id
_entity.type
_entity.pdbx_description
1 polymer ?
#
loop_
_entity_poly.entity_id
_entity_poly.type
_entity_poly.pdbx_seq_one_letter_code
_entity_poly.pdbx_strand_id
1 'polypeptide(L)'
;MAEGPGRAGVTELLVGVPFPAVALELLRLRAGDAQARPLALTGATFGAGEALARGLVDEAVPAGELVGRSLAVAQRLAALGPAFSLTKRQLRQRFLARVHDLAVFDAEVDAIWKAPATLERIQSFMTSLK
;
A
#
# COMPACT_ATOMS: atom_id res chain seq x y z
N MET A 1 -1.66 8.69 -9.16
CA MET A 1 -0.34 8.13 -9.57
C MET A 1 0.11 8.84 -10.82
N ALA A 2 1.42 9.08 -10.99
CA ALA A 2 1.94 9.59 -12.26
C ALA A 2 1.87 8.52 -13.35
N GLU A 3 1.47 8.91 -14.56
CA GLU A 3 1.66 8.10 -15.76
C GLU A 3 3.15 7.96 -16.08
N GLY A 4 3.55 6.85 -16.70
CA GLY A 4 4.95 6.58 -17.07
C GLY A 4 5.44 5.22 -16.54
N PRO A 5 6.76 5.06 -16.33
CA PRO A 5 7.37 3.76 -16.00
C PRO A 5 7.11 3.32 -14.55
N GLY A 6 6.58 4.21 -13.68
CA GLY A 6 6.29 3.92 -12.29
C GLY A 6 5.28 2.77 -12.12
N ARG A 7 5.49 1.93 -11.11
CA ARG A 7 4.62 0.78 -10.81
C ARG A 7 4.08 0.85 -9.39
N ALA A 8 2.86 0.38 -9.20
CA ALA A 8 2.21 0.23 -7.90
C ALA A 8 2.02 -1.26 -7.58
N GLY A 9 2.30 -1.67 -6.37
CA GLY A 9 2.16 -3.05 -5.90
C GLY A 9 2.89 -3.27 -4.59
N VAL A 10 2.92 -4.53 -4.13
CA VAL A 10 3.58 -4.96 -2.90
C VAL A 10 4.44 -6.18 -3.21
N THR A 11 5.74 -6.08 -2.98
CA THR A 11 6.74 -7.07 -3.44
C THR A 11 7.42 -7.83 -2.30
N GLU A 12 6.95 -7.66 -1.08
CA GLU A 12 7.56 -8.17 0.16
C GLU A 12 7.81 -9.68 0.11
N LEU A 13 6.83 -10.46 -0.35
CA LEU A 13 6.99 -11.92 -0.43
C LEU A 13 8.04 -12.37 -1.48
N LEU A 14 8.32 -11.56 -2.50
CA LEU A 14 9.37 -11.88 -3.49
C LEU A 14 10.76 -11.90 -2.87
N VAL A 15 10.94 -11.16 -1.78
CA VAL A 15 12.19 -11.15 -1.00
C VAL A 15 12.08 -11.96 0.30
N GLY A 16 10.99 -12.71 0.46
CA GLY A 16 10.77 -13.58 1.62
C GLY A 16 10.43 -12.84 2.91
N VAL A 17 9.81 -11.66 2.78
CA VAL A 17 9.42 -10.82 3.91
C VAL A 17 7.90 -10.88 4.10
N PRO A 18 7.41 -11.24 5.30
CA PRO A 18 5.98 -11.18 5.61
C PRO A 18 5.53 -9.74 5.86
N PHE A 19 4.22 -9.53 5.74
CA PHE A 19 3.62 -8.22 5.98
C PHE A 19 3.42 -7.96 7.47
N PRO A 20 3.86 -6.79 8.01
CA PRO A 20 3.36 -6.30 9.28
C PRO A 20 1.83 -6.11 9.24
N ALA A 21 1.17 -6.26 10.38
CA ALA A 21 -0.29 -6.14 10.50
C ALA A 21 -0.83 -4.87 9.83
N VAL A 22 -0.20 -3.73 10.10
CA VAL A 22 -0.62 -2.44 9.53
C VAL A 22 -0.51 -2.40 8.01
N ALA A 23 0.53 -2.97 7.42
CA ALA A 23 0.73 -2.96 5.97
C ALA A 23 -0.31 -3.84 5.25
N LEU A 24 -0.57 -5.04 5.78
CA LEU A 24 -1.57 -5.94 5.23
C LEU A 24 -2.98 -5.34 5.28
N GLU A 25 -3.34 -4.73 6.40
CA GLU A 25 -4.66 -4.12 6.57
C GLU A 25 -4.81 -2.82 5.76
N LEU A 26 -3.75 -2.04 5.54
CA LEU A 26 -3.77 -0.91 4.61
C LEU A 26 -4.00 -1.38 3.17
N LEU A 27 -3.38 -2.47 2.76
CA LEU A 27 -3.62 -3.06 1.45
C LEU A 27 -5.09 -3.47 1.29
N ARG A 28 -5.67 -4.12 2.30
CA ARG A 28 -7.11 -4.49 2.33
C ARG A 28 -8.02 -3.26 2.31
N LEU A 29 -7.71 -2.25 3.12
CA LEU A 29 -8.47 -1.01 3.15
C LEU A 29 -8.50 -0.32 1.80
N ARG A 30 -7.37 -0.37 1.05
CA ARG A 30 -7.24 0.29 -0.25
C ARG A 30 -7.82 -0.52 -1.40
N ALA A 31 -7.47 -1.80 -1.49
CA ALA A 31 -7.78 -2.65 -2.63
C ALA A 31 -9.04 -3.52 -2.44
N GLY A 32 -9.55 -3.63 -1.20
CA GLY A 32 -10.56 -4.62 -0.82
C GLY A 32 -9.97 -6.03 -0.69
N ASP A 33 -10.66 -6.91 0.06
CA ASP A 33 -10.17 -8.26 0.36
C ASP A 33 -9.91 -9.10 -0.91
N ALA A 34 -10.74 -8.95 -1.93
CA ALA A 34 -10.63 -9.70 -3.18
C ALA A 34 -9.33 -9.39 -3.95
N GLN A 35 -8.90 -8.13 -3.97
CA GLN A 35 -7.66 -7.71 -4.65
C GLN A 35 -6.44 -7.81 -3.73
N ALA A 36 -6.58 -7.55 -2.43
CA ALA A 36 -5.47 -7.59 -1.48
C ALA A 36 -4.81 -8.97 -1.42
N ARG A 37 -5.60 -10.05 -1.46
CA ARG A 37 -5.08 -11.42 -1.39
C ARG A 37 -4.12 -11.77 -2.55
N PRO A 38 -4.51 -11.66 -3.84
CA PRO A 38 -3.59 -11.95 -4.93
C PRO A 38 -2.39 -10.99 -4.95
N LEU A 39 -2.58 -9.70 -4.64
CA LEU A 39 -1.48 -8.74 -4.55
C LEU A 39 -0.42 -9.18 -3.53
N ALA A 40 -0.84 -9.44 -2.29
CA ALA A 40 0.07 -9.84 -1.22
C ALA A 40 0.79 -11.16 -1.52
N LEU A 41 0.09 -12.15 -2.11
CA LEU A 41 0.66 -13.48 -2.31
C LEU A 41 1.54 -13.60 -3.57
N THR A 42 1.36 -12.74 -4.57
CA THR A 42 2.09 -12.84 -5.84
C THR A 42 3.19 -11.81 -6.01
N GLY A 43 3.19 -10.74 -5.22
CA GLY A 43 4.10 -9.62 -5.41
C GLY A 43 3.87 -8.85 -6.73
N ALA A 44 2.68 -8.96 -7.31
CA ALA A 44 2.37 -8.32 -8.58
C ALA A 44 2.42 -6.79 -8.49
N THR A 45 2.95 -6.18 -9.55
CA THR A 45 3.01 -4.72 -9.70
C THR A 45 2.36 -4.28 -11.01
N PHE A 46 1.75 -3.09 -11.02
CA PHE A 46 0.95 -2.59 -12.13
C PHE A 46 1.36 -1.18 -12.55
N GLY A 47 1.28 -0.87 -13.83
CA GLY A 47 1.37 0.50 -14.33
C GLY A 47 0.16 1.33 -13.94
N ALA A 48 0.20 2.65 -14.19
CA ALA A 48 -0.81 3.61 -13.73
C ALA A 48 -2.23 3.26 -14.17
N GLY A 49 -2.44 2.90 -15.44
CA GLY A 49 -3.77 2.55 -15.97
C GLY A 49 -4.36 1.30 -15.31
N GLU A 50 -3.57 0.25 -15.13
CA GLU A 50 -4.03 -0.98 -14.47
C GLU A 50 -4.23 -0.77 -12.97
N ALA A 51 -3.37 -0.02 -12.31
CA ALA A 51 -3.53 0.35 -10.91
C ALA A 51 -4.83 1.14 -10.66
N LEU A 52 -5.20 2.04 -11.59
CA LEU A 52 -6.47 2.75 -11.57
C LEU A 52 -7.65 1.79 -11.76
N ALA A 53 -7.61 0.92 -12.77
CA ALA A 53 -8.67 -0.05 -13.04
C ALA A 53 -8.90 -1.03 -11.86
N ARG A 54 -7.86 -1.33 -11.09
CA ARG A 54 -7.91 -2.18 -9.88
C ARG A 54 -8.26 -1.41 -8.60
N GLY A 55 -8.45 -0.11 -8.64
CA GLY A 55 -8.72 0.71 -7.48
C GLY A 55 -7.53 0.90 -6.53
N LEU A 56 -6.32 0.58 -6.96
CA LEU A 56 -5.10 0.80 -6.16
C LEU A 56 -4.73 2.28 -6.05
N VAL A 57 -5.11 3.07 -7.05
CA VAL A 57 -4.98 4.52 -7.07
C VAL A 57 -6.32 5.15 -7.46
N ASP A 58 -6.54 6.40 -7.08
CA ASP A 58 -7.79 7.11 -7.38
C ASP A 58 -7.77 7.79 -8.75
N GLU A 59 -6.57 8.21 -9.20
CA GLU A 59 -6.37 8.91 -10.46
C GLU A 59 -5.01 8.54 -11.05
N ALA A 60 -4.92 8.51 -12.38
CA ALA A 60 -3.68 8.52 -13.14
C ALA A 60 -3.59 9.85 -13.88
N VAL A 61 -2.46 10.54 -13.77
CA VAL A 61 -2.26 11.89 -14.34
C VAL A 61 -0.86 12.00 -14.94
N PRO A 62 -0.62 12.91 -15.91
CA PRO A 62 0.71 13.22 -16.38
C PRO A 62 1.67 13.55 -15.24
N ALA A 63 2.92 13.10 -15.33
CA ALA A 63 3.87 13.21 -14.22
C ALA A 63 4.05 14.65 -13.70
N GLY A 64 4.07 15.63 -14.61
CA GLY A 64 4.19 17.05 -14.26
C GLY A 64 2.98 17.61 -13.51
N GLU A 65 1.83 16.97 -13.57
CA GLU A 65 0.59 17.42 -12.92
C GLU A 65 0.33 16.78 -11.55
N LEU A 66 1.08 15.72 -11.19
CA LEU A 66 0.81 14.90 -9.99
C LEU A 66 0.73 15.74 -8.72
N VAL A 67 1.70 16.61 -8.48
CA VAL A 67 1.74 17.41 -7.25
C VAL A 67 0.60 18.42 -7.21
N GLY A 68 0.38 19.15 -8.29
CA GLY A 68 -0.72 20.13 -8.38
C GLY A 68 -2.09 19.47 -8.19
N ARG A 69 -2.32 18.33 -8.84
CA ARG A 69 -3.56 17.57 -8.70
C ARG A 69 -3.78 17.05 -7.29
N SER A 70 -2.73 16.50 -6.67
CA SER A 70 -2.78 16.00 -5.30
C SER A 70 -3.13 17.09 -4.29
N LEU A 71 -2.51 18.27 -4.43
CA LEU A 71 -2.82 19.43 -3.59
C LEU A 71 -4.26 19.91 -3.78
N ALA A 72 -4.74 20.00 -5.02
CA ALA A 72 -6.13 20.40 -5.31
C ALA A 72 -7.14 19.43 -4.65
N VAL A 73 -6.90 18.12 -4.73
CA VAL A 73 -7.75 17.13 -4.06
C VAL A 73 -7.68 17.28 -2.53
N ALA A 74 -6.49 17.45 -1.96
CA ALA A 74 -6.32 17.64 -0.52
C ALA A 74 -7.05 18.89 -0.01
N GLN A 75 -6.92 20.02 -0.71
CA GLN A 75 -7.61 21.29 -0.39
C GLN A 75 -9.13 21.12 -0.42
N ARG A 76 -9.66 20.51 -1.49
CA ARG A 76 -11.10 20.22 -1.61
C ARG A 76 -11.62 19.39 -0.46
N LEU A 77 -10.90 18.34 -0.06
CA LEU A 77 -11.28 17.47 1.06
C LEU A 77 -11.16 18.18 2.41
N ALA A 78 -10.13 19.01 2.59
CA ALA A 78 -9.95 19.81 3.81
C ALA A 78 -11.09 20.82 4.01
N ALA A 79 -11.62 21.38 2.94
CA ALA A 79 -12.76 22.33 2.98
C ALA A 79 -14.06 21.70 3.52
N LEU A 80 -14.17 20.36 3.53
CA LEU A 80 -15.32 19.65 4.11
C LEU A 80 -15.33 19.66 5.65
N GLY A 81 -14.25 20.10 6.30
CA GLY A 81 -14.15 20.37 7.72
C GLY A 81 -14.39 19.14 8.62
N PRO A 82 -15.07 19.32 9.77
CA PRO A 82 -15.25 18.26 10.77
C PRO A 82 -16.02 17.05 10.27
N ALA A 83 -16.95 17.22 9.34
CA ALA A 83 -17.73 16.12 8.76
C ALA A 83 -16.80 15.13 8.01
N PHE A 84 -15.86 15.63 7.21
CA PHE A 84 -14.85 14.80 6.57
C PHE A 84 -14.01 14.04 7.59
N SER A 85 -13.53 14.72 8.62
CA SER A 85 -12.70 14.11 9.65
C SER A 85 -13.43 12.99 10.41
N LEU A 86 -14.71 13.20 10.74
CA LEU A 86 -15.52 12.17 11.40
C LEU A 86 -15.77 10.98 10.49
N THR A 87 -16.20 11.21 9.25
CA THR A 87 -16.44 10.15 8.26
C THR A 87 -15.17 9.32 8.00
N LYS A 88 -14.02 9.99 7.89
CA LYS A 88 -12.72 9.31 7.71
C LYS A 88 -12.36 8.42 8.91
N ARG A 89 -12.65 8.84 10.13
CA ARG A 89 -12.47 8.01 11.33
C ARG A 89 -13.42 6.80 11.34
N GLN A 90 -14.70 7.00 10.99
CA GLN A 90 -15.68 5.92 10.90
C GLN A 90 -15.24 4.84 9.89
N LEU A 91 -14.83 5.24 8.69
CA LEU A 91 -14.32 4.32 7.65
C LEU A 91 -13.10 3.51 8.09
N ARG A 92 -12.27 4.07 8.98
CA ARG A 92 -11.05 3.43 9.48
C ARG A 92 -11.24 2.56 10.72
N GLN A 93 -12.41 2.56 11.32
CA GLN A 93 -12.63 1.84 12.59
C GLN A 93 -12.33 0.33 12.44
N ARG A 94 -12.86 -0.30 11.41
CA ARG A 94 -12.63 -1.74 11.16
C ARG A 94 -11.16 -2.04 10.83
N PHE A 95 -10.50 -1.14 10.11
CA PHE A 95 -9.07 -1.25 9.83
C PHE A 95 -8.26 -1.25 11.14
N LEU A 96 -8.50 -0.32 12.05
CA LEU A 96 -7.79 -0.24 13.33
C LEU A 96 -8.02 -1.48 14.19
N ALA A 97 -9.24 -2.00 14.24
CA ALA A 97 -9.54 -3.23 14.96
C ALA A 97 -8.75 -4.43 14.38
N ARG A 98 -8.74 -4.60 13.05
CA ARG A 98 -8.00 -5.68 12.39
C ARG A 98 -6.48 -5.56 12.57
N VAL A 99 -5.92 -4.33 12.55
CA VAL A 99 -4.49 -4.13 12.87
C VAL A 99 -4.18 -4.61 14.28
N HIS A 100 -5.05 -4.28 15.25
CA HIS A 100 -4.89 -4.75 16.63
C HIS A 100 -4.94 -6.29 16.72
N ASP A 101 -5.93 -6.92 16.09
CA ASP A 101 -6.09 -8.38 16.11
C ASP A 101 -4.90 -9.12 15.47
N LEU A 102 -4.34 -8.55 14.40
CA LEU A 102 -3.19 -9.14 13.69
C LEU A 102 -1.84 -8.84 14.34
N ALA A 103 -1.76 -7.88 15.26
CA ALA A 103 -0.51 -7.51 15.94
C ALA A 103 0.14 -8.68 16.70
N VAL A 104 -0.61 -9.73 16.99
CA VAL A 104 -0.09 -10.99 17.59
C VAL A 104 1.00 -11.63 16.73
N PHE A 105 1.01 -11.39 15.41
CA PHE A 105 2.02 -11.89 14.48
C PHE A 105 3.23 -10.97 14.33
N ASP A 106 3.17 -9.72 14.78
CA ASP A 106 4.21 -8.71 14.49
C ASP A 106 5.58 -9.06 15.08
N ALA A 107 5.63 -9.79 16.21
CA ALA A 107 6.91 -10.25 16.76
C ALA A 107 7.61 -11.29 15.84
N GLU A 108 6.84 -12.20 15.23
CA GLU A 108 7.35 -13.20 14.29
C GLU A 108 7.74 -12.52 12.96
N VAL A 109 6.93 -11.58 12.49
CA VAL A 109 7.24 -10.74 11.33
C VAL A 109 8.56 -10.01 11.52
N ASP A 110 8.74 -9.34 12.65
CA ASP A 110 9.97 -8.59 12.98
C ASP A 110 11.21 -9.50 13.02
N ALA A 111 11.09 -10.71 13.56
CA ALA A 111 12.17 -11.68 13.58
C ALA A 111 12.60 -12.10 12.16
N ILE A 112 11.65 -12.33 11.26
CA ILE A 112 11.94 -12.67 9.86
C ILE A 112 12.57 -11.48 9.12
N TRP A 113 12.08 -10.26 9.33
CA TRP A 113 12.64 -9.05 8.74
C TRP A 113 14.11 -8.83 9.11
N LYS A 114 14.49 -9.14 10.36
CA LYS A 114 15.86 -8.95 10.89
C LYS A 114 16.80 -10.12 10.59
N ALA A 115 16.30 -11.23 10.04
CA ALA A 115 17.13 -12.39 9.75
C ALA A 115 18.20 -12.06 8.67
N PRO A 116 19.47 -12.43 8.87
CA PRO A 116 20.54 -12.16 7.91
C PRO A 116 20.23 -12.63 6.50
N ALA A 117 19.67 -13.83 6.34
CA ALA A 117 19.27 -14.38 5.05
C ALA A 117 18.17 -13.55 4.34
N THR A 118 17.33 -12.85 5.10
CA THR A 118 16.32 -11.93 4.55
C THR A 118 16.98 -10.66 4.03
N LEU A 119 17.91 -10.11 4.78
CA LEU A 119 18.65 -8.91 4.36
C LEU A 119 19.47 -9.16 3.08
N GLU A 120 20.10 -10.33 2.96
CA GLU A 120 20.82 -10.74 1.75
C GLU A 120 19.88 -10.84 0.53
N ARG A 121 18.68 -11.42 0.69
CA ARG A 121 17.68 -11.49 -0.39
C ARG A 121 17.19 -10.11 -0.82
N ILE A 122 16.93 -9.22 0.13
CA ILE A 122 16.53 -7.83 -0.16
C ILE A 122 17.64 -7.14 -0.96
N GLN A 123 18.89 -7.27 -0.54
CA GLN A 123 20.03 -6.66 -1.23
C GLN A 123 20.19 -7.20 -2.66
N SER A 124 20.07 -8.51 -2.84
CA SER A 124 20.11 -9.15 -4.16
C SER A 124 18.98 -8.67 -5.07
N PHE A 125 17.77 -8.58 -4.54
CA PHE A 125 16.60 -8.07 -5.27
C PHE A 125 16.79 -6.60 -5.68
N MET A 126 17.25 -5.75 -4.78
CA MET A 126 17.51 -4.33 -5.09
C MET A 126 18.57 -4.16 -6.17
N THR A 127 19.57 -5.06 -6.21
CA THR A 127 20.60 -5.06 -7.25
C THR A 127 20.05 -5.46 -8.63
N SER A 128 19.09 -6.38 -8.66
CA SER A 128 18.45 -6.85 -9.91
C SER A 128 17.50 -5.81 -10.56
N LEU A 129 17.14 -4.75 -9.83
CA LEU A 129 16.27 -3.69 -10.34
C LEU A 129 17.06 -2.56 -11.07
N LYS A 130 18.38 -2.60 -11.04
CA LYS A 130 19.26 -1.64 -11.72
C LYS A 130 19.58 -2.09 -13.13
#